data_6314b5c2a24bac9051545b0805616cc0
#
_entry.id   6314b5c2a24bac9051545b0805616cc0
#
_cell.length_a   1.000
_cell.length_b   1.000
_cell.length_c   1.000
_cell.angle_alpha   90.00
_cell.angle_beta   90.00
_cell.angle_gamma   90.00
#
_symmetry.space_group_name_H-M   'P 1'
#
loop_
_entity.id
_entity.type
_entity.pdbx_description
1 polymer ?
#
loop_
_entity_poly.entity_id
_entity_poly.type
_entity_poly.pdbx_seq_one_letter_code
_entity_poly.pdbx_strand_id
1 'polypeptide(L)'
;MISDAFEEGDRLVYLGNYIGCGDAVLATIDELLDFRRRVVGRRNGFVCDVAFLRGAQEEMWQKLLQLQFAPNPREVLEWMVRTGMDATVRAYGGDLRQGFAATRGGPRTITHWTGALRNAMNATPGHTMLFSALRHAAFTEKRGLLFVHTAIDPSRPLAAQGDAFWWGRDDILELSAAYQGFRRVVRGFDRTQRGFVEREFSVSLDGGSGHPRRLLAACFAAQGEVLKLVEA
;
A
#
# COMPACT_ATOMS: atom_id res chain seq x y z
N MET A 1 -9.23 17.85 -5.52
CA MET A 1 -9.02 17.00 -6.71
C MET A 1 -9.88 15.73 -6.75
N ILE A 2 -9.57 14.67 -5.99
CA ILE A 2 -10.49 13.50 -5.89
C ILE A 2 -11.79 13.91 -5.17
N SER A 3 -11.74 14.77 -4.15
CA SER A 3 -12.91 15.25 -3.40
C SER A 3 -13.99 15.86 -4.29
N ASP A 4 -13.60 16.55 -5.34
CA ASP A 4 -14.51 17.27 -6.24
C ASP A 4 -15.14 16.35 -7.30
N ALA A 5 -14.50 15.20 -7.54
CA ALA A 5 -14.96 14.18 -8.47
C ALA A 5 -15.63 12.98 -7.79
N PHE A 6 -15.70 12.97 -6.45
CA PHE A 6 -16.22 11.84 -5.67
C PHE A 6 -17.72 12.07 -5.37
N GLU A 7 -18.58 11.26 -5.97
CA GLU A 7 -20.03 11.36 -5.88
C GLU A 7 -20.60 10.40 -4.80
N GLU A 8 -21.89 10.55 -4.51
CA GLU A 8 -22.61 9.64 -3.62
C GLU A 8 -22.73 8.25 -4.29
N GLY A 9 -22.36 7.21 -3.55
CA GLY A 9 -22.33 5.83 -4.07
C GLY A 9 -20.98 5.40 -4.62
N ASP A 10 -20.04 6.32 -4.83
CA ASP A 10 -18.68 5.99 -5.20
C ASP A 10 -17.93 5.29 -4.08
N ARG A 11 -17.06 4.37 -4.45
CA ARG A 11 -16.13 3.66 -3.57
C ARG A 11 -14.69 3.98 -3.94
N LEU A 12 -13.86 4.15 -2.92
CA LEU A 12 -12.45 4.48 -3.08
C LEU A 12 -11.57 3.31 -2.63
N VAL A 13 -10.63 2.94 -3.49
CA VAL A 13 -9.60 1.96 -3.17
C VAL A 13 -8.23 2.61 -3.29
N TYR A 14 -7.54 2.72 -2.18
CA TYR A 14 -6.14 3.12 -2.16
C TYR A 14 -5.24 1.90 -2.35
N LEU A 15 -4.25 2.00 -3.24
CA LEU A 15 -3.49 0.85 -3.73
C LEU A 15 -2.17 0.59 -2.99
N GLY A 16 -1.93 1.24 -1.84
CA GLY A 16 -0.76 0.99 -0.99
C GLY A 16 0.41 1.94 -1.18
N ASN A 17 1.49 1.73 -0.41
CA ASN A 17 2.69 2.57 -0.34
C ASN A 17 2.41 4.01 0.14
N TYR A 18 1.70 4.14 1.25
CA TYR A 18 1.41 5.42 1.91
C TYR A 18 2.60 5.97 2.68
N ILE A 19 3.56 5.11 2.99
CA ILE A 19 4.78 5.37 3.76
C ILE A 19 6.02 4.98 2.95
N GLY A 20 7.21 5.19 3.50
CA GLY A 20 8.46 4.69 2.92
C GLY A 20 9.24 5.73 2.11
N CYS A 21 8.63 6.79 1.62
CA CYS A 21 9.30 7.81 0.82
C CYS A 21 8.85 9.21 1.23
N GLY A 22 9.74 10.20 1.05
CA GLY A 22 9.45 11.61 1.34
C GLY A 22 9.41 11.97 2.82
N ASP A 23 9.20 13.24 3.11
CA ASP A 23 9.27 13.77 4.48
C ASP A 23 7.89 13.90 5.14
N ALA A 24 6.81 13.65 4.39
CA ALA A 24 5.43 13.89 4.83
C ALA A 24 4.69 12.60 5.26
N VAL A 25 5.42 11.57 5.74
CA VAL A 25 4.83 10.26 6.09
C VAL A 25 3.64 10.37 7.03
N LEU A 26 3.79 11.10 8.16
CA LEU A 26 2.69 11.25 9.13
C LEU A 26 1.54 12.04 8.54
N ALA A 27 1.83 13.18 7.89
CA ALA A 27 0.82 14.02 7.27
C ALA A 27 0.04 13.29 6.15
N THR A 28 0.70 12.39 5.41
CA THR A 28 0.03 11.54 4.42
C THR A 28 -0.99 10.63 5.09
N ILE A 29 -0.62 9.97 6.19
CA ILE A 29 -1.55 9.09 6.93
C ILE A 29 -2.70 9.90 7.52
N ASP A 30 -2.42 11.07 8.08
CA ASP A 30 -3.44 11.96 8.64
C ASP A 30 -4.46 12.39 7.57
N GLU A 31 -4.00 12.79 6.36
CA GLU A 31 -4.89 13.16 5.25
C GLU A 31 -5.75 11.97 4.79
N LEU A 32 -5.18 10.76 4.71
CA LEU A 32 -5.93 9.55 4.37
C LEU A 32 -7.04 9.26 5.40
N LEU A 33 -6.74 9.43 6.69
CA LEU A 33 -7.71 9.25 7.77
C LEU A 33 -8.80 10.34 7.74
N ASP A 34 -8.42 11.59 7.45
CA ASP A 34 -9.35 12.71 7.34
C ASP A 34 -10.28 12.54 6.13
N PHE A 35 -9.73 12.14 4.98
CA PHE A 35 -10.55 11.88 3.81
C PHE A 35 -11.51 10.72 4.05
N ARG A 36 -11.05 9.63 4.66
CA ARG A 36 -11.92 8.51 5.05
C ARG A 36 -13.04 8.96 5.97
N ARG A 37 -12.77 9.80 6.98
CA ARG A 37 -13.80 10.34 7.87
C ARG A 37 -14.84 11.15 7.10
N ARG A 38 -14.42 11.97 6.14
CA ARG A 38 -15.31 12.75 5.27
C ARG A 38 -16.20 11.85 4.41
N VAL A 39 -15.66 10.78 3.83
CA VAL A 39 -16.43 9.85 2.99
C VAL A 39 -17.45 9.06 3.82
N VAL A 40 -16.99 8.46 4.92
CA VAL A 40 -17.85 7.64 5.81
C VAL A 40 -18.90 8.49 6.53
N GLY A 41 -18.60 9.77 6.81
CA GLY A 41 -19.53 10.71 7.44
C GLY A 41 -20.62 11.28 6.51
N ARG A 42 -20.64 10.92 5.22
CA ARG A 42 -21.73 11.30 4.31
C ARG A 42 -23.04 10.61 4.71
N ARG A 43 -24.19 11.18 4.30
CA ARG A 43 -25.52 10.70 4.68
C ARG A 43 -25.75 9.20 4.43
N ASN A 44 -25.18 8.67 3.35
CA ASN A 44 -25.28 7.25 2.95
C ASN A 44 -23.89 6.59 2.88
N GLY A 45 -22.90 7.11 3.63
CA GLY A 45 -21.54 6.57 3.62
C GLY A 45 -21.41 5.33 4.49
N PHE A 46 -20.67 4.34 3.99
CA PHE A 46 -20.36 3.10 4.70
C PHE A 46 -18.85 2.95 4.91
N VAL A 47 -18.47 2.24 5.96
CA VAL A 47 -17.05 1.94 6.25
C VAL A 47 -16.36 1.22 5.08
N CYS A 48 -17.10 0.41 4.33
CA CYS A 48 -16.61 -0.31 3.16
C CYS A 48 -16.46 0.54 1.89
N ASP A 49 -16.90 1.80 1.90
CA ASP A 49 -16.74 2.69 0.75
C ASP A 49 -15.29 3.19 0.58
N VAL A 50 -14.45 3.00 1.60
CA VAL A 50 -13.02 3.31 1.52
C VAL A 50 -12.22 2.09 1.93
N ALA A 51 -11.47 1.52 0.98
CA ALA A 51 -10.55 0.43 1.22
C ALA A 51 -9.10 0.89 1.09
N PHE A 52 -8.25 0.47 2.02
CA PHE A 52 -6.81 0.69 1.98
C PHE A 52 -6.12 -0.64 1.75
N LEU A 53 -5.38 -0.77 0.65
CA LEU A 53 -4.56 -1.94 0.42
C LEU A 53 -3.21 -1.79 1.11
N ARG A 54 -2.66 -2.91 1.54
CA ARG A 54 -1.30 -2.98 2.05
C ARG A 54 -0.33 -2.98 0.87
N GLY A 55 0.57 -2.00 0.83
CA GLY A 55 1.66 -1.97 -0.11
C GLY A 55 2.93 -2.64 0.43
N ALA A 56 3.97 -2.65 -0.39
CA ALA A 56 5.29 -3.19 -0.02
C ALA A 56 5.91 -2.43 1.16
N GLN A 57 5.70 -1.12 1.25
CA GLN A 57 6.23 -0.30 2.33
C GLN A 57 5.53 -0.61 3.68
N GLU A 58 4.21 -0.78 3.68
CA GLU A 58 3.47 -1.15 4.88
C GLU A 58 3.83 -2.57 5.35
N GLU A 59 4.05 -3.50 4.42
CA GLU A 59 4.51 -4.84 4.75
C GLU A 59 5.94 -4.83 5.32
N MET A 60 6.85 -4.05 4.71
CA MET A 60 8.20 -3.86 5.26
C MET A 60 8.18 -3.25 6.66
N TRP A 61 7.32 -2.26 6.91
CA TRP A 61 7.16 -1.68 8.25
C TRP A 61 6.74 -2.72 9.27
N GLN A 62 5.76 -3.57 8.94
CA GLN A 62 5.34 -4.65 9.82
C GLN A 62 6.47 -5.64 10.10
N LYS A 63 7.25 -6.01 9.08
CA LYS A 63 8.42 -6.89 9.23
C LYS A 63 9.55 -6.21 10.03
N LEU A 64 9.76 -4.90 9.87
CA LEU A 64 10.73 -4.15 10.65
C LEU A 64 10.39 -4.17 12.15
N LEU A 65 9.12 -4.02 12.51
CA LEU A 65 8.68 -4.13 13.90
C LEU A 65 8.84 -5.55 14.48
N GLN A 66 9.19 -6.54 13.66
CA GLN A 66 9.47 -7.93 14.01
C GLN A 66 10.92 -8.34 13.70
N LEU A 67 11.81 -7.37 13.50
CA LEU A 67 13.19 -7.57 13.04
C LEU A 67 14.00 -8.54 13.91
N GLN A 68 13.67 -8.68 15.20
CA GLN A 68 14.31 -9.61 16.13
C GLN A 68 14.18 -11.09 15.72
N PHE A 69 13.22 -11.42 14.85
CA PHE A 69 13.01 -12.77 14.34
C PHE A 69 13.69 -13.04 12.99
N ALA A 70 14.32 -12.04 12.41
CA ALA A 70 15.04 -12.22 11.15
C ALA A 70 16.32 -13.03 11.37
N PRO A 71 16.69 -13.97 10.48
CA PRO A 71 17.95 -14.70 10.55
C PRO A 71 19.18 -13.77 10.53
N ASN A 72 19.16 -12.77 9.65
CA ASN A 72 20.21 -11.75 9.49
C ASN A 72 19.64 -10.35 9.68
N PRO A 73 19.34 -9.89 10.93
CA PRO A 73 18.63 -8.64 11.16
C PRO A 73 19.32 -7.42 10.55
N ARG A 74 20.68 -7.42 10.53
CA ARG A 74 21.46 -6.31 9.96
C ARG A 74 21.25 -6.18 8.46
N GLU A 75 21.39 -7.26 7.72
CA GLU A 75 21.21 -7.26 6.25
C GLU A 75 19.78 -6.91 5.86
N VAL A 76 18.80 -7.42 6.63
CA VAL A 76 17.39 -7.08 6.45
C VAL A 76 17.17 -5.59 6.68
N LEU A 77 17.71 -5.01 7.75
CA LEU A 77 17.59 -3.57 8.00
C LEU A 77 18.28 -2.73 6.92
N GLU A 78 19.48 -3.13 6.46
CA GLU A 78 20.20 -2.47 5.38
C GLU A 78 19.38 -2.47 4.07
N TRP A 79 18.74 -3.60 3.75
CA TRP A 79 17.86 -3.71 2.58
C TRP A 79 16.63 -2.80 2.72
N MET A 80 15.96 -2.81 3.87
CA MET A 80 14.79 -1.96 4.13
C MET A 80 15.11 -0.47 4.01
N VAL A 81 16.25 -0.04 4.54
CA VAL A 81 16.71 1.36 4.43
C VAL A 81 16.97 1.75 2.98
N ARG A 82 17.65 0.90 2.20
CA ARG A 82 17.87 1.16 0.76
C ARG A 82 16.56 1.22 -0.04
N THR A 83 15.50 0.64 0.49
CA THR A 83 14.18 0.61 -0.17
C THR A 83 13.25 1.71 0.34
N GLY A 84 13.75 2.66 1.15
CA GLY A 84 13.00 3.85 1.56
C GLY A 84 12.43 3.81 2.98
N MET A 85 12.60 2.71 3.73
CA MET A 85 12.04 2.58 5.09
C MET A 85 12.62 3.60 6.09
N ASP A 86 13.76 4.21 5.77
CA ASP A 86 14.41 5.25 6.58
C ASP A 86 13.49 6.46 6.84
N ALA A 87 12.70 6.87 5.85
CA ALA A 87 11.74 7.97 6.00
C ALA A 87 10.69 7.65 7.07
N THR A 88 10.13 6.42 7.04
CA THR A 88 9.14 5.99 8.04
C THR A 88 9.75 5.87 9.44
N VAL A 89 10.97 5.31 9.55
CA VAL A 89 11.67 5.21 10.84
C VAL A 89 11.86 6.60 11.44
N ARG A 90 12.35 7.58 10.65
CA ARG A 90 12.52 8.97 11.11
C ARG A 90 11.19 9.63 11.49
N ALA A 91 10.15 9.41 10.71
CA ALA A 91 8.84 9.98 10.97
C ALA A 91 8.26 9.58 12.33
N TYR A 92 8.51 8.33 12.76
CA TYR A 92 8.15 7.87 14.10
C TYR A 92 9.27 8.08 15.14
N GLY A 93 10.20 9.02 14.89
CA GLY A 93 11.23 9.44 15.85
C GLY A 93 12.38 8.44 16.06
N GLY A 94 12.50 7.45 15.16
CA GLY A 94 13.59 6.47 15.23
C GLY A 94 14.93 7.00 14.71
N ASP A 95 16.01 6.52 15.30
CA ASP A 95 17.39 6.73 14.84
C ASP A 95 17.93 5.43 14.23
N LEU A 96 18.29 5.46 12.96
CA LEU A 96 18.86 4.31 12.25
C LEU A 96 20.22 3.89 12.80
N ARG A 97 21.04 4.82 13.33
CA ARG A 97 22.30 4.45 13.98
C ARG A 97 22.05 3.56 15.20
N GLN A 98 21.03 3.88 15.98
CA GLN A 98 20.58 3.03 17.09
C GLN A 98 20.04 1.71 16.58
N GLY A 99 19.27 1.70 15.48
CA GLY A 99 18.79 0.48 14.83
C GLY A 99 19.93 -0.46 14.43
N PHE A 100 20.95 0.06 13.73
CA PHE A 100 22.14 -0.73 13.37
C PHE A 100 22.98 -1.15 14.57
N ALA A 101 23.05 -0.34 15.63
CA ALA A 101 23.68 -0.75 16.88
C ALA A 101 22.89 -1.89 17.55
N ALA A 102 21.56 -1.80 17.54
CA ALA A 102 20.68 -2.84 18.08
C ALA A 102 20.85 -4.20 17.38
N THR A 103 21.07 -4.22 16.06
CA THR A 103 21.31 -5.48 15.33
C THR A 103 22.59 -6.19 15.75
N ARG A 104 23.60 -5.47 16.24
CA ARG A 104 24.84 -6.04 16.83
C ARG A 104 24.64 -6.57 18.25
N GLY A 105 23.72 -5.97 19.00
CA GLY A 105 23.44 -6.33 20.39
C GLY A 105 22.48 -7.51 20.58
N GLY A 106 21.92 -8.04 19.46
CA GLY A 106 21.08 -9.24 19.47
C GLY A 106 19.57 -8.96 19.66
N PRO A 107 18.75 -10.00 19.76
CA PRO A 107 17.29 -9.89 19.70
C PRO A 107 16.68 -8.96 20.76
N ARG A 108 17.23 -8.94 21.98
CA ARG A 108 16.69 -8.10 23.06
C ARG A 108 16.85 -6.62 22.77
N THR A 109 18.01 -6.19 22.25
CA THR A 109 18.26 -4.80 21.88
C THR A 109 17.43 -4.37 20.66
N ILE A 110 17.25 -5.28 19.70
CA ILE A 110 16.35 -5.07 18.55
C ILE A 110 14.92 -4.87 19.04
N THR A 111 14.42 -5.74 19.93
CA THR A 111 13.07 -5.62 20.50
C THR A 111 12.87 -4.29 21.23
N HIS A 112 13.88 -3.81 21.95
CA HIS A 112 13.81 -2.51 22.62
C HIS A 112 13.67 -1.37 21.59
N TRP A 113 14.52 -1.35 20.55
CA TRP A 113 14.50 -0.32 19.52
C TRP A 113 13.19 -0.36 18.71
N THR A 114 12.75 -1.53 18.23
CA THR A 114 11.49 -1.68 17.49
C THR A 114 10.26 -1.42 18.36
N GLY A 115 10.37 -1.70 19.66
CA GLY A 115 9.36 -1.36 20.67
C GLY A 115 9.13 0.15 20.80
N ALA A 116 10.20 0.94 20.78
CA ALA A 116 10.10 2.40 20.79
C ALA A 116 9.36 2.92 19.55
N LEU A 117 9.66 2.39 18.34
CA LEU A 117 8.96 2.74 17.10
C LEU A 117 7.47 2.37 17.17
N ARG A 118 7.15 1.18 17.67
CA ARG A 118 5.77 0.74 17.86
C ARG A 118 5.01 1.65 18.83
N ASN A 119 5.63 2.03 19.93
CA ASN A 119 5.03 2.93 20.90
C ASN A 119 4.78 4.33 20.30
N ALA A 120 5.71 4.86 19.50
CA ALA A 120 5.54 6.12 18.81
C ALA A 120 4.34 6.07 17.82
N MET A 121 4.25 4.99 17.03
CA MET A 121 3.10 4.78 16.15
C MET A 121 1.78 4.68 16.92
N ASN A 122 1.76 3.95 18.05
CA ASN A 122 0.57 3.80 18.88
C ASN A 122 0.15 5.12 19.55
N ALA A 123 1.10 5.99 19.84
CA ALA A 123 0.84 7.32 20.40
C ALA A 123 0.28 8.31 19.36
N THR A 124 0.41 8.00 18.06
CA THR A 124 -0.11 8.85 16.99
C THR A 124 -1.57 8.47 16.70
N PRO A 125 -2.53 9.40 16.85
CA PRO A 125 -3.95 9.09 16.75
C PRO A 125 -4.34 8.49 15.38
N GLY A 126 -5.00 7.33 15.39
CA GLY A 126 -5.54 6.69 14.19
C GLY A 126 -4.55 5.85 13.39
N HIS A 127 -3.22 6.03 13.56
CA HIS A 127 -2.23 5.32 12.75
C HIS A 127 -2.30 3.81 12.94
N THR A 128 -2.31 3.31 14.17
CA THR A 128 -2.45 1.87 14.45
C THR A 128 -3.76 1.31 13.88
N MET A 129 -4.84 2.09 13.93
CA MET A 129 -6.13 1.70 13.35
C MET A 129 -6.04 1.55 11.82
N LEU A 130 -5.38 2.50 11.13
CA LEU A 130 -5.18 2.40 9.68
C LEU A 130 -4.39 1.14 9.33
N PHE A 131 -3.23 0.92 9.98
CA PHE A 131 -2.39 -0.24 9.70
C PHE A 131 -3.09 -1.58 9.96
N SER A 132 -3.97 -1.66 10.97
CA SER A 132 -4.78 -2.86 11.23
C SER A 132 -5.92 -3.05 10.24
N ALA A 133 -6.38 -1.99 9.59
CA ALA A 133 -7.46 -2.03 8.61
C ALA A 133 -7.00 -2.36 7.19
N LEU A 134 -5.68 -2.40 6.93
CA LEU A 134 -5.13 -2.68 5.60
C LEU A 134 -5.58 -4.05 5.07
N ARG A 135 -5.90 -4.09 3.79
CA ARG A 135 -6.33 -5.31 3.08
C ARG A 135 -5.26 -5.75 2.08
N HIS A 136 -5.22 -7.04 1.77
CA HIS A 136 -4.32 -7.57 0.75
C HIS A 136 -4.79 -7.26 -0.67
N ALA A 137 -6.11 -7.31 -0.86
CA ALA A 137 -6.78 -6.99 -2.11
C ALA A 137 -8.18 -6.45 -1.83
N ALA A 138 -8.78 -5.77 -2.81
CA ALA A 138 -10.18 -5.41 -2.82
C ALA A 138 -10.79 -5.80 -4.17
N PHE A 139 -12.08 -6.06 -4.21
CA PHE A 139 -12.75 -6.41 -5.46
C PHE A 139 -14.22 -5.99 -5.46
N THR A 140 -14.76 -5.81 -6.66
CA THR A 140 -16.18 -5.55 -6.85
C THR A 140 -16.98 -6.84 -6.73
N GLU A 141 -18.19 -6.76 -6.18
CA GLU A 141 -19.07 -7.92 -5.92
C GLU A 141 -19.30 -8.77 -7.17
N LYS A 142 -19.53 -8.15 -8.33
CA LYS A 142 -19.74 -8.82 -9.60
C LYS A 142 -18.46 -9.21 -10.34
N ARG A 143 -17.31 -9.20 -9.66
CA ARG A 143 -15.99 -9.53 -10.21
C ARG A 143 -15.58 -8.72 -11.46
N GLY A 144 -16.09 -7.51 -11.64
CA GLY A 144 -15.61 -6.60 -12.67
C GLY A 144 -14.17 -6.20 -12.48
N LEU A 145 -13.77 -5.91 -11.22
CA LEU A 145 -12.46 -5.43 -10.85
C LEU A 145 -11.88 -6.18 -9.65
N LEU A 146 -10.59 -6.48 -9.73
CA LEU A 146 -9.72 -6.89 -8.61
C LEU A 146 -8.61 -5.86 -8.44
N PHE A 147 -8.50 -5.26 -7.28
CA PHE A 147 -7.47 -4.29 -6.94
C PHE A 147 -6.38 -4.95 -6.09
N VAL A 148 -5.13 -4.77 -6.49
CA VAL A 148 -3.94 -5.29 -5.81
C VAL A 148 -2.86 -4.20 -5.74
N HIS A 149 -1.88 -4.38 -4.86
CA HIS A 149 -0.79 -3.42 -4.79
C HIS A 149 0.14 -3.52 -6.00
N THR A 150 0.73 -4.68 -6.26
CA THR A 150 1.76 -4.87 -7.30
C THR A 150 1.39 -5.94 -8.31
N ALA A 151 1.19 -7.17 -7.85
CA ALA A 151 1.04 -8.33 -8.72
C ALA A 151 0.14 -9.40 -8.11
N ILE A 152 -0.17 -10.37 -8.94
CA ILE A 152 -0.72 -11.68 -8.57
C ILE A 152 0.09 -12.75 -9.28
N ASP A 153 0.11 -13.95 -8.72
CA ASP A 153 0.56 -15.17 -9.41
C ASP A 153 -0.67 -15.78 -10.10
N PRO A 154 -0.76 -15.78 -11.45
CA PRO A 154 -1.94 -16.26 -12.14
C PRO A 154 -2.23 -17.75 -11.93
N SER A 155 -1.22 -18.52 -11.52
CA SER A 155 -1.34 -19.96 -11.26
C SER A 155 -1.98 -20.28 -9.92
N ARG A 156 -2.07 -19.29 -9.00
CA ARG A 156 -2.56 -19.48 -7.63
C ARG A 156 -3.95 -18.87 -7.43
N PRO A 157 -4.77 -19.47 -6.57
CA PRO A 157 -6.02 -18.82 -6.17
C PRO A 157 -5.77 -17.54 -5.34
N LEU A 158 -6.72 -16.61 -5.38
CA LEU A 158 -6.61 -15.30 -4.70
C LEU A 158 -6.26 -15.44 -3.21
N ALA A 159 -6.80 -16.44 -2.53
CA ALA A 159 -6.54 -16.71 -1.12
C ALA A 159 -5.12 -17.24 -0.83
N ALA A 160 -4.38 -17.69 -1.85
CA ALA A 160 -3.04 -18.27 -1.72
C ALA A 160 -1.93 -17.39 -2.33
N GLN A 161 -2.21 -16.12 -2.63
CA GLN A 161 -1.25 -15.22 -3.27
C GLN A 161 -0.04 -14.88 -2.37
N GLY A 162 -0.24 -14.79 -1.05
CA GLY A 162 0.86 -14.51 -0.12
C GLY A 162 1.64 -13.25 -0.49
N ASP A 163 2.94 -13.38 -0.57
CA ASP A 163 3.89 -12.29 -0.87
C ASP A 163 3.79 -11.75 -2.31
N ALA A 164 3.06 -12.41 -3.22
CA ALA A 164 2.88 -11.93 -4.59
C ALA A 164 2.23 -10.54 -4.64
N PHE A 165 1.34 -10.25 -3.72
CA PHE A 165 0.70 -8.93 -3.63
C PHE A 165 1.69 -7.77 -3.50
N TRP A 166 2.87 -7.98 -2.86
CA TRP A 166 3.84 -6.91 -2.55
C TRP A 166 5.14 -7.03 -3.34
N TRP A 167 5.57 -8.28 -3.62
CA TRP A 167 6.87 -8.54 -4.24
C TRP A 167 6.80 -9.50 -5.42
N GLY A 168 5.58 -9.79 -5.93
CA GLY A 168 5.39 -10.60 -7.13
C GLY A 168 6.19 -10.05 -8.30
N ARG A 169 6.73 -10.98 -9.12
CA ARG A 169 7.53 -10.65 -10.31
C ARG A 169 6.70 -10.72 -11.57
N ASP A 170 5.56 -11.42 -11.50
CA ASP A 170 4.67 -11.59 -12.65
C ASP A 170 4.08 -10.23 -13.05
N ASP A 171 4.16 -9.91 -14.32
CA ASP A 171 3.59 -8.68 -14.82
C ASP A 171 2.11 -8.88 -15.14
N ILE A 172 1.25 -8.25 -14.38
CA ILE A 172 -0.20 -8.33 -14.64
C ILE A 172 -0.59 -7.81 -16.03
N LEU A 173 0.26 -7.00 -16.67
CA LEU A 173 0.00 -6.51 -18.03
C LEU A 173 0.21 -7.60 -19.10
N GLU A 174 0.78 -8.74 -18.74
CA GLU A 174 0.94 -9.91 -19.59
C GLU A 174 -0.19 -10.94 -19.44
N LEU A 175 -1.21 -10.65 -18.63
CA LEU A 175 -2.37 -11.51 -18.49
C LEU A 175 -3.07 -11.69 -19.84
N SER A 176 -3.14 -12.94 -20.29
CA SER A 176 -3.78 -13.35 -21.55
C SER A 176 -5.25 -13.78 -21.38
N ALA A 177 -5.73 -13.84 -20.15
CA ALA A 177 -7.09 -14.22 -19.79
C ALA A 177 -7.54 -13.58 -18.47
N ALA A 178 -8.84 -13.58 -18.24
CA ALA A 178 -9.46 -13.12 -17.00
C ALA A 178 -9.00 -13.98 -15.82
N TYR A 179 -8.46 -13.34 -14.78
CA TYR A 179 -8.01 -14.03 -13.58
C TYR A 179 -9.21 -14.39 -12.70
N GLN A 180 -9.46 -15.69 -12.51
CA GLN A 180 -10.53 -16.23 -11.64
C GLN A 180 -11.91 -15.55 -11.83
N GLY A 181 -12.23 -15.19 -13.07
CA GLY A 181 -13.48 -14.56 -13.41
C GLY A 181 -13.54 -13.05 -13.13
N PHE A 182 -12.45 -12.45 -12.65
CA PHE A 182 -12.30 -11.00 -12.62
C PHE A 182 -12.02 -10.48 -14.02
N ARG A 183 -12.84 -9.54 -14.49
CA ARG A 183 -12.66 -8.97 -15.83
C ARG A 183 -11.33 -8.24 -15.95
N ARG A 184 -10.93 -7.47 -14.93
CA ARG A 184 -9.64 -6.77 -14.90
C ARG A 184 -8.99 -6.81 -13.53
N VAL A 185 -7.66 -6.89 -13.53
CA VAL A 185 -6.80 -6.69 -12.37
C VAL A 185 -6.20 -5.29 -12.43
N VAL A 186 -6.37 -4.50 -11.37
CA VAL A 186 -5.86 -3.12 -11.26
C VAL A 186 -4.74 -3.11 -10.24
N ARG A 187 -3.56 -2.54 -10.60
CA ARG A 187 -2.45 -2.36 -9.68
C ARG A 187 -2.07 -0.89 -9.51
N GLY A 188 -1.49 -0.57 -8.33
CA GLY A 188 -0.98 0.76 -8.00
C GLY A 188 0.53 0.92 -8.14
N PHE A 189 1.29 -0.18 -8.15
CA PHE A 189 2.74 -0.13 -8.22
C PHE A 189 3.28 -0.99 -9.36
N ASP A 190 4.05 -0.37 -10.24
CA ASP A 190 4.80 -1.01 -11.33
C ASP A 190 6.29 -0.80 -11.14
N ARG A 191 7.05 -1.88 -10.91
CA ARG A 191 8.51 -1.81 -10.77
C ARG A 191 9.22 -1.18 -11.95
N THR A 192 8.63 -1.29 -13.14
CA THR A 192 9.17 -0.73 -14.38
C THR A 192 8.70 0.69 -14.65
N GLN A 193 7.78 1.21 -13.80
CA GLN A 193 7.35 2.61 -13.80
C GLN A 193 6.80 3.10 -15.16
N ARG A 194 6.00 2.26 -15.81
CA ARG A 194 5.45 2.55 -17.16
C ARG A 194 4.33 3.60 -17.16
N GLY A 195 3.91 4.05 -15.98
CA GLY A 195 2.80 4.97 -15.87
C GLY A 195 1.44 4.29 -15.99
N PHE A 196 0.45 5.05 -16.47
CA PHE A 196 -0.86 4.50 -16.78
C PHE A 196 -0.76 3.58 -18.01
N VAL A 197 -1.12 2.33 -17.82
CA VAL A 197 -1.23 1.35 -18.92
C VAL A 197 -2.52 0.56 -18.77
N GLU A 198 -3.33 0.55 -19.81
CA GLU A 198 -4.56 -0.24 -19.90
C GLU A 198 -4.38 -1.40 -20.87
N ARG A 199 -4.83 -2.60 -20.48
CA ARG A 199 -4.89 -3.82 -21.26
C ARG A 199 -6.28 -4.44 -21.14
N GLU A 200 -6.55 -5.48 -21.90
CA GLU A 200 -7.84 -6.17 -21.86
C GLU A 200 -8.18 -6.69 -20.47
N PHE A 201 -7.21 -7.34 -19.78
CA PHE A 201 -7.41 -7.99 -18.47
C PHE A 201 -6.75 -7.26 -17.31
N SER A 202 -6.10 -6.11 -17.55
CA SER A 202 -5.35 -5.43 -16.49
C SER A 202 -5.21 -3.92 -16.72
N VAL A 203 -5.01 -3.20 -15.60
CA VAL A 203 -4.72 -1.77 -15.58
C VAL A 203 -3.60 -1.49 -14.59
N SER A 204 -2.60 -0.72 -15.01
CA SER A 204 -1.55 -0.19 -14.14
C SER A 204 -1.77 1.30 -13.91
N LEU A 205 -1.81 1.73 -12.64
CA LEU A 205 -2.02 3.12 -12.22
C LEU A 205 -0.76 3.71 -11.55
N ASP A 206 0.43 3.16 -11.81
CA ASP A 206 1.65 3.69 -11.24
C ASP A 206 2.06 5.00 -11.93
N GLY A 207 1.74 6.13 -11.32
CA GLY A 207 2.25 7.44 -11.73
C GLY A 207 3.71 7.65 -11.39
N GLY A 208 4.33 6.67 -10.74
CA GLY A 208 5.72 6.70 -10.34
C GLY A 208 5.93 7.47 -9.04
N SER A 209 5.40 6.99 -7.92
CA SER A 209 5.61 7.59 -6.59
C SER A 209 7.09 7.73 -6.24
N GLY A 210 7.54 8.93 -5.92
CA GLY A 210 8.84 9.15 -5.30
C GLY A 210 9.74 10.24 -5.87
N HIS A 211 9.59 10.83 -7.07
CA HIS A 211 10.29 12.05 -7.54
C HIS A 211 9.94 12.40 -8.98
N PRO A 212 9.77 13.64 -9.29
CA PRO A 212 8.56 14.48 -9.19
C PRO A 212 7.41 13.79 -9.92
N ARG A 213 6.84 12.82 -9.27
CA ARG A 213 5.93 11.86 -9.89
C ARG A 213 4.51 12.22 -9.53
N ARG A 214 3.64 12.05 -10.51
CA ARG A 214 2.23 12.40 -10.42
C ARG A 214 1.46 11.31 -9.71
N LEU A 215 0.58 11.70 -8.81
CA LEU A 215 -0.37 10.77 -8.22
C LEU A 215 -1.47 10.53 -9.25
N LEU A 216 -1.70 9.25 -9.59
CA LEU A 216 -2.76 8.85 -10.51
C LEU A 216 -3.96 8.30 -9.74
N ALA A 217 -5.15 8.71 -10.17
CA ALA A 217 -6.40 8.09 -9.78
C ALA A 217 -7.25 7.82 -11.02
N ALA A 218 -7.94 6.68 -11.06
CA ALA A 218 -8.86 6.35 -12.13
C ALA A 218 -10.24 6.06 -11.59
N CYS A 219 -11.26 6.57 -12.28
CA CYS A 219 -12.65 6.18 -12.07
C CYS A 219 -12.98 5.01 -12.99
N PHE A 220 -13.58 3.97 -12.42
CA PHE A 220 -14.01 2.78 -13.16
C PHE A 220 -15.51 2.61 -13.10
N ALA A 221 -16.12 2.19 -14.19
CA ALA A 221 -17.43 1.56 -14.13
C ALA A 221 -17.36 0.23 -13.36
N ALA A 222 -18.48 -0.21 -12.79
CA ALA A 222 -18.56 -1.47 -12.05
C ALA A 222 -18.15 -2.69 -12.88
N GLN A 223 -18.26 -2.61 -14.19
CA GLN A 223 -17.89 -3.64 -15.15
C GLN A 223 -16.40 -3.60 -15.54
N GLY A 224 -15.65 -2.57 -15.12
CA GLY A 224 -14.21 -2.48 -15.27
C GLY A 224 -13.71 -1.55 -16.37
N GLU A 225 -14.57 -0.80 -17.02
CA GLU A 225 -14.19 0.24 -17.99
C GLU A 225 -13.58 1.44 -17.23
N VAL A 226 -12.49 2.00 -17.76
CA VAL A 226 -11.90 3.26 -17.27
C VAL A 226 -12.76 4.42 -17.79
N LEU A 227 -13.42 5.15 -16.91
CA LEU A 227 -14.27 6.28 -17.24
C LEU A 227 -13.50 7.60 -17.25
N LYS A 228 -12.55 7.76 -16.31
CA LYS A 228 -11.80 9.00 -16.14
C LYS A 228 -10.46 8.70 -15.49
N LEU A 229 -9.42 9.39 -15.95
CA LEU A 229 -8.11 9.44 -15.30
C LEU A 229 -7.92 10.84 -14.69
N VAL A 230 -7.45 10.90 -13.47
CA VAL A 230 -7.15 12.12 -12.72
C VAL A 230 -5.67 12.07 -12.32
N GLU A 231 -4.97 13.17 -12.57
CA GLU A 231 -3.55 13.31 -12.33
C GLU A 231 -3.28 14.52 -11.41
N ALA A 232 -2.35 14.35 -10.44
CA ALA A 232 -1.95 15.39 -9.47
C ALA A 232 -0.44 15.54 -9.37
#